data_54a1d1ca9f52c4aa45b787e42005c9aa
#
_entry.id   54a1d1ca9f52c4aa45b787e42005c9aa
#
_cell.length_a   1.000
_cell.length_b   1.000
_cell.length_c   1.000
_cell.angle_alpha   90.00
_cell.angle_beta   90.00
_cell.angle_gamma   90.00
#
_symmetry.space_group_name_H-M   'P 1'
#
loop_
_entity.id
_entity.type
_entity.pdbx_description
1 polymer ?
#
loop_
_entity_poly.entity_id
_entity_poly.type
_entity_poly.pdbx_seq_one_letter_code
_entity_poly.pdbx_strand_id
1 'polypeptide(L)'
;MSRRGAVLAEMGLAPIWRLRNGKQDPTPQGWIELKQAVPACTACALHKTRKQTVLGVGDERADWLLIGEAPGAEEDRLGEPFVGQAGAARQHARRDRPAAR
;
A
#
# COMPACT_ATOMS: atom_id res chain seq x y z
N MET A 1 34.37 2.26 4.69
CA MET A 1 33.35 2.75 3.72
C MET A 1 33.59 2.08 2.38
N SER A 2 32.59 1.60 1.73
CA SER A 2 32.77 1.07 0.38
C SER A 2 33.03 2.25 -0.60
N ARG A 3 33.80 2.02 -1.67
CA ARG A 3 34.06 3.01 -2.72
C ARG A 3 32.77 3.65 -3.27
N ARG A 4 31.72 2.84 -3.41
CA ARG A 4 30.38 3.30 -3.79
C ARG A 4 29.77 4.27 -2.78
N GLY A 5 29.96 4.02 -1.48
CA GLY A 5 29.44 4.90 -0.43
C GLY A 5 30.12 6.27 -0.43
N ALA A 6 31.44 6.31 -0.67
CA ALA A 6 32.18 7.56 -0.77
C ALA A 6 31.72 8.41 -1.98
N VAL A 7 31.56 7.79 -3.15
CA VAL A 7 31.06 8.49 -4.35
C VAL A 7 29.67 9.07 -4.15
N LEU A 8 28.74 8.30 -3.56
CA LEU A 8 27.38 8.78 -3.29
C LEU A 8 27.35 9.93 -2.27
N ALA A 9 28.23 9.92 -1.28
CA ALA A 9 28.37 11.01 -0.32
C ALA A 9 28.87 12.30 -1.00
N GLU A 10 29.86 12.21 -1.87
CA GLU A 10 30.37 13.35 -2.67
C GLU A 10 29.27 13.93 -3.59
N MET A 11 28.38 13.11 -4.09
CA MET A 11 27.23 13.53 -4.90
C MET A 11 26.08 14.13 -4.06
N GLY A 12 26.21 14.26 -2.75
CA GLY A 12 25.18 14.76 -1.86
C GLY A 12 24.02 13.77 -1.62
N LEU A 13 24.20 12.49 -1.97
CA LEU A 13 23.20 11.43 -1.79
C LEU A 13 23.42 10.64 -0.48
N ALA A 14 23.99 11.26 0.54
CA ALA A 14 24.10 10.70 1.88
C ALA A 14 23.02 11.30 2.81
N PRO A 15 22.52 10.54 3.80
CA PRO A 15 22.85 9.14 4.11
C PRO A 15 22.23 8.14 3.14
N ILE A 16 22.96 7.05 2.87
CA ILE A 16 22.43 5.96 2.05
C ILE A 16 21.52 5.10 2.93
N TRP A 17 20.26 5.07 2.64
CA TRP A 17 19.29 4.21 3.32
C TRP A 17 19.55 2.75 2.96
N ARG A 18 19.71 1.92 3.97
CA ARG A 18 19.86 0.47 3.83
C ARG A 18 18.76 -0.20 4.65
N LEU A 19 18.25 -1.31 4.15
CA LEU A 19 17.36 -2.16 4.94
C LEU A 19 18.07 -2.57 6.23
N ARG A 20 17.40 -2.44 7.36
CA ARG A 20 17.93 -2.97 8.63
C ARG A 20 17.98 -4.48 8.52
N ASN A 21 19.20 -5.04 8.65
CA ASN A 21 19.37 -6.49 8.75
C ASN A 21 18.56 -6.98 9.96
N GLY A 22 17.65 -7.92 9.74
CA GLY A 22 16.95 -8.61 10.81
C GLY A 22 15.45 -8.85 10.63
N LYS A 23 14.79 -8.18 9.69
CA LYS A 23 13.48 -8.66 9.23
C LYS A 23 13.67 -9.27 7.86
N GLN A 24 13.41 -10.56 7.77
CA GLN A 24 13.28 -11.23 6.47
C GLN A 24 12.30 -10.42 5.66
N ASP A 25 12.67 -10.09 4.42
CA ASP A 25 11.71 -9.54 3.49
C ASP A 25 10.51 -10.49 3.50
N PRO A 26 9.28 -9.95 3.63
CA PRO A 26 8.11 -10.82 3.59
C PRO A 26 8.20 -11.63 2.31
N THR A 27 8.12 -12.94 2.45
CA THR A 27 8.08 -13.85 1.28
C THR A 27 7.06 -13.28 0.31
N PRO A 28 7.39 -13.13 -0.98
CA PRO A 28 6.42 -12.67 -1.96
C PRO A 28 5.16 -13.52 -1.85
N GLN A 29 4.10 -12.93 -1.36
CA GLN A 29 2.81 -13.60 -1.21
C GLN A 29 2.01 -13.36 -2.49
N GLY A 30 1.39 -14.41 -3.00
CA GLY A 30 0.39 -14.26 -4.04
C GLY A 30 -0.84 -13.49 -3.54
N TRP A 31 -1.70 -13.06 -4.43
CA TRP A 31 -2.92 -12.34 -4.09
C TRP A 31 -3.84 -13.13 -3.13
N ILE A 32 -3.88 -14.45 -3.29
CA ILE A 32 -4.72 -15.32 -2.46
C ILE A 32 -4.23 -15.33 -1.02
N GLU A 33 -2.93 -15.55 -0.82
CA GLU A 33 -2.31 -15.57 0.50
C GLU A 33 -2.39 -14.20 1.18
N LEU A 34 -2.21 -13.12 0.43
CA LEU A 34 -2.31 -11.76 0.94
C LEU A 34 -3.74 -11.45 1.42
N LYS A 35 -4.75 -11.81 0.63
CA LYS A 35 -6.17 -11.62 1.01
C LYS A 35 -6.56 -12.40 2.26
N GLN A 36 -5.93 -13.53 2.50
CA GLN A 36 -6.16 -14.32 3.71
C GLN A 36 -5.40 -13.76 4.91
N ALA A 37 -4.17 -13.28 4.72
CA ALA A 37 -3.31 -12.81 5.80
C ALA A 37 -3.74 -11.44 6.35
N VAL A 38 -4.23 -10.54 5.51
CA VAL A 38 -4.55 -9.16 5.91
C VAL A 38 -5.66 -9.08 6.98
N PRO A 39 -6.80 -9.78 6.90
CA PRO A 39 -7.83 -9.72 7.93
C PRO A 39 -7.36 -10.18 9.30
N ALA A 40 -6.45 -11.15 9.35
CA ALA A 40 -5.90 -11.71 10.58
C ALA A 40 -4.68 -10.96 11.13
N CYS A 41 -4.22 -9.90 10.46
CA CYS A 41 -3.00 -9.19 10.82
C CYS A 41 -3.11 -8.49 12.18
N THR A 42 -2.16 -8.78 13.08
CA THR A 42 -2.02 -8.15 14.41
C THR A 42 -0.62 -7.56 14.63
N ALA A 43 0.09 -7.24 13.55
CA ALA A 43 1.49 -6.83 13.59
C ALA A 43 1.75 -5.48 14.29
N CYS A 44 0.75 -4.64 14.42
CA CYS A 44 0.86 -3.34 15.09
C CYS A 44 -0.39 -3.04 15.92
N ALA A 45 -0.31 -2.00 16.75
CA ALA A 45 -1.40 -1.62 17.68
C ALA A 45 -2.71 -1.22 16.99
N LEU A 46 -2.69 -0.90 15.69
CA LEU A 46 -3.90 -0.50 14.95
C LEU A 46 -4.96 -1.59 14.90
N HIS A 47 -4.58 -2.87 15.04
CA HIS A 47 -5.54 -3.98 15.09
C HIS A 47 -6.54 -3.87 16.25
N LYS A 48 -6.19 -3.16 17.32
CA LYS A 48 -7.02 -3.01 18.53
C LYS A 48 -8.18 -2.04 18.35
N THR A 49 -8.03 -1.07 17.47
CA THR A 49 -8.98 0.05 17.31
C THR A 49 -9.76 0.01 16.01
N ARG A 50 -9.26 -0.70 14.99
CA ARG A 50 -9.97 -0.86 13.73
C ARG A 50 -11.19 -1.77 13.87
N LYS A 51 -12.21 -1.55 13.07
CA LYS A 51 -13.36 -2.45 12.93
C LYS A 51 -13.02 -3.61 12.00
N GLN A 52 -12.36 -3.31 10.88
CA GLN A 52 -11.92 -4.30 9.91
C GLN A 52 -10.70 -3.80 9.12
N THR A 53 -10.10 -4.69 8.35
CA THR A 53 -9.00 -4.33 7.44
C THR A 53 -9.55 -3.81 6.12
N VAL A 54 -8.78 -2.96 5.46
CA VAL A 54 -9.05 -2.44 4.12
C VAL A 54 -7.88 -2.80 3.23
N LEU A 55 -8.00 -3.88 2.48
CA LEU A 55 -6.92 -4.32 1.58
C LEU A 55 -6.92 -3.54 0.28
N GLY A 56 -8.05 -3.52 -0.40
CA GLY A 56 -8.16 -2.92 -1.72
C GLY A 56 -9.30 -3.49 -2.52
N VAL A 57 -9.61 -2.86 -3.64
CA VAL A 57 -10.63 -3.29 -4.61
C VAL A 57 -10.14 -3.01 -6.02
N GLY A 58 -10.59 -3.79 -6.97
CA GLY A 58 -10.30 -3.60 -8.39
C GLY A 58 -9.65 -4.80 -9.04
N ASP A 59 -9.14 -4.58 -10.25
CA ASP A 59 -8.46 -5.59 -11.04
C ASP A 59 -7.01 -5.77 -10.56
N GLU A 60 -6.63 -7.00 -10.24
CA GLU A 60 -5.26 -7.34 -9.80
C GLU A 60 -4.22 -7.16 -10.91
N ARG A 61 -4.64 -7.01 -12.16
CA ARG A 61 -3.77 -6.79 -13.33
C ARG A 61 -3.95 -5.40 -13.94
N ALA A 62 -4.51 -4.46 -13.17
CA ALA A 62 -4.69 -3.10 -13.64
C ALA A 62 -3.34 -2.40 -13.91
N ASP A 63 -3.28 -1.55 -14.94
CA ASP A 63 -2.10 -0.74 -15.25
C ASP A 63 -1.87 0.40 -14.25
N TRP A 64 -2.89 0.78 -13.49
CA TRP A 64 -2.86 1.85 -12.49
C TRP A 64 -3.16 1.33 -11.11
N LEU A 65 -2.30 1.70 -10.15
CA LEU A 65 -2.48 1.44 -8.72
C LEU A 65 -2.65 2.76 -7.98
N LEU A 66 -3.80 2.93 -7.30
CA LEU A 66 -4.07 4.07 -6.44
C LEU A 66 -3.86 3.67 -4.98
N ILE A 67 -2.91 4.32 -4.32
CA ILE A 67 -2.56 4.05 -2.92
C ILE A 67 -2.97 5.26 -2.07
N GLY A 68 -3.78 5.01 -1.02
CA GLY A 68 -4.08 5.98 0.01
C GLY A 68 -3.15 5.85 1.21
N GLU A 69 -3.11 6.85 2.07
CA GLU A 69 -2.28 6.85 3.27
C GLU A 69 -2.81 5.87 4.32
N ALA A 70 -4.08 5.98 4.67
CA ALA A 70 -4.73 5.15 5.67
C ALA A 70 -6.25 5.10 5.46
N PRO A 71 -6.94 4.04 5.93
CA PRO A 71 -8.40 4.00 5.96
C PRO A 71 -8.96 5.10 6.89
N GLY A 72 -9.97 5.82 6.41
CA GLY A 72 -10.79 6.69 7.23
C GLY A 72 -11.92 5.93 7.95
N ALA A 73 -12.80 6.67 8.63
CA ALA A 73 -13.90 6.06 9.39
C ALA A 73 -14.90 5.29 8.51
N GLU A 74 -15.18 5.78 7.31
CA GLU A 74 -16.08 5.10 6.37
C GLU A 74 -15.42 3.87 5.75
N GLU A 75 -14.14 3.93 5.42
CA GLU A 75 -13.37 2.80 4.92
C GLU A 75 -13.27 1.70 5.97
N ASP A 76 -13.03 2.05 7.24
CA ASP A 76 -13.00 1.11 8.35
C ASP A 76 -14.38 0.46 8.60
N ARG A 77 -15.46 1.22 8.39
CA ARG A 77 -16.83 0.73 8.53
C ARG A 77 -17.22 -0.21 7.40
N LEU A 78 -16.87 0.11 6.15
CA LEU A 78 -17.27 -0.63 4.95
C LEU A 78 -16.27 -1.68 4.50
N GLY A 79 -15.00 -1.55 4.89
CA GLY A 79 -13.92 -2.44 4.46
C GLY A 79 -13.41 -2.21 3.04
N GLU A 80 -13.82 -1.12 2.41
CA GLU A 80 -13.41 -0.73 1.06
C GLU A 80 -12.64 0.59 1.06
N PRO A 81 -11.60 0.74 0.22
CA PRO A 81 -10.84 1.97 0.11
C PRO A 81 -11.60 3.05 -0.65
N PHE A 82 -11.33 4.31 -0.35
CA PHE A 82 -11.85 5.48 -1.06
C PHE A 82 -13.37 5.58 -1.12
N VAL A 83 -14.07 5.23 -0.07
CA VAL A 83 -15.54 5.31 0.04
C VAL A 83 -16.01 6.60 0.71
N GLY A 84 -15.14 7.28 1.48
CA GLY A 84 -15.39 8.59 2.08
C GLY A 84 -15.13 9.74 1.09
N GLN A 85 -14.72 10.90 1.62
CA GLN A 85 -14.43 12.10 0.80
C GLN A 85 -13.32 11.86 -0.25
N ALA A 86 -12.32 11.03 0.05
CA ALA A 86 -11.29 10.61 -0.90
C ALA A 86 -11.86 9.80 -2.08
N GLY A 87 -13.06 9.26 -1.97
CA GLY A 87 -13.74 8.54 -3.04
C GLY A 87 -14.09 9.39 -4.27
N ALA A 88 -14.11 10.71 -4.16
CA ALA A 88 -14.33 11.61 -5.29
C ALA A 88 -13.28 11.42 -6.38
N ALA A 89 -12.02 11.21 -6.03
CA ALA A 89 -10.94 10.94 -6.98
C ALA A 89 -11.15 9.62 -7.75
N ARG A 90 -11.67 8.59 -7.10
CA ARG A 90 -12.00 7.30 -7.72
C ARG A 90 -13.12 7.41 -8.75
N GLN A 91 -14.11 8.27 -8.52
CA GLN A 91 -15.21 8.49 -9.45
C GLN A 91 -14.73 9.19 -10.73
N HIS A 92 -13.80 10.13 -10.63
CA HIS A 92 -13.20 10.78 -11.79
C HIS A 92 -12.39 9.78 -12.63
N ALA A 93 -11.56 8.94 -12.02
CA ALA A 93 -10.79 7.93 -12.72
C ALA A 93 -11.65 6.89 -13.48
N ARG A 94 -12.89 6.66 -13.04
CA ARG A 94 -13.84 5.79 -13.75
C ARG A 94 -14.51 6.43 -14.94
N ARG A 95 -14.70 7.76 -14.92
CA ARG A 95 -15.35 8.49 -16.02
C ARG A 95 -14.46 8.62 -17.26
N ASP A 96 -13.15 8.62 -17.08
CA ASP A 96 -12.17 8.79 -18.15
C ASP A 96 -11.75 7.46 -18.82
N ARG A 97 -12.36 6.33 -18.42
CA ARG A 97 -12.09 5.04 -19.05
C ARG A 97 -12.91 4.93 -20.34
N PRO A 98 -12.28 4.94 -21.53
CA PRO A 98 -13.01 4.69 -22.75
C PRO A 98 -13.64 3.30 -22.70
N ALA A 99 -14.89 3.21 -23.11
CA ALA A 99 -15.59 1.94 -23.23
C ALA A 99 -14.74 1.00 -24.10
N ALA A 100 -14.38 -0.16 -23.57
CA ALA A 100 -13.73 -1.19 -24.35
C ALA A 100 -14.63 -1.58 -25.51
N ARG A 101 -14.14 -1.39 -26.74
CA ARG A 101 -14.79 -1.90 -27.98
C ARG A 101 -14.52 -3.38 -28.13
#